data_8a6644034bc2951692bac3fa7f3d7af3
#
_entry.id   8a6644034bc2951692bac3fa7f3d7af3
#
_cell.length_a   1.000
_cell.length_b   1.000
_cell.length_c   1.000
_cell.angle_alpha   90.00
_cell.angle_beta   90.00
_cell.angle_gamma   90.00
#
_symmetry.space_group_name_H-M   'P 1'
#
loop_
_entity.id
_entity.type
_entity.pdbx_description
1 polymer ?
#
loop_
_entity_poly.entity_id
_entity_poly.type
_entity_poly.pdbx_seq_one_letter_code
_entity_poly.pdbx_strand_id
1 'polypeptide(L)'
;MAQDWDGLAKNWESNPATEQFAQSVFAQLQQLTQLDGIKVLDFGCGTGQLSQLLSPIVKDIVALDASEAMIEELDKKELLNVEPVVDALSRGLVAQHPAFRGQFDLVVASSVLAFVDDVESSLDIAHSLLNESGYFVHFDWVAEFEQDGFTLSRSENALSNAGFVDVEAKKVFDITSDGQTMSVLMGVGRR
;
A
#
# COMPACT_ATOMS: atom_id res chain seq x y z
N MET A 1 8.14 -6.88 18.82
CA MET A 1 8.76 -7.96 18.03
C MET A 1 8.34 -7.72 16.58
N ALA A 2 9.28 -7.79 15.63
CA ALA A 2 8.94 -7.68 14.22
C ALA A 2 7.96 -8.81 13.83
N GLN A 3 6.97 -8.51 13.01
CA GLN A 3 6.01 -9.49 12.51
C GLN A 3 6.71 -10.51 11.61
N ASP A 4 6.45 -11.79 11.79
CA ASP A 4 6.97 -12.88 10.94
C ASP A 4 6.08 -13.01 9.68
N TRP A 5 6.33 -12.16 8.69
CA TRP A 5 5.57 -12.16 7.44
C TRP A 5 5.82 -13.41 6.60
N ASP A 6 7.06 -13.95 6.61
CA ASP A 6 7.39 -15.19 5.88
C ASP A 6 6.60 -16.38 6.41
N GLY A 7 6.47 -16.49 7.73
CA GLY A 7 5.69 -17.55 8.35
C GLY A 7 4.19 -17.47 8.07
N LEU A 8 3.67 -16.28 7.77
CA LEU A 8 2.25 -16.05 7.48
C LEU A 8 1.88 -16.24 6.01
N ALA A 9 2.82 -16.08 5.07
CA ALA A 9 2.55 -15.95 3.63
C ALA A 9 1.66 -17.07 3.06
N LYS A 10 2.01 -18.34 3.31
CA LYS A 10 1.28 -19.49 2.74
C LYS A 10 -0.18 -19.60 3.16
N ASN A 11 -0.52 -19.05 4.33
CA ASN A 11 -1.87 -19.11 4.89
C ASN A 11 -2.57 -17.75 4.88
N TRP A 12 -1.93 -16.70 4.35
CA TRP A 12 -2.43 -15.34 4.39
C TRP A 12 -3.84 -15.23 3.78
N GLU A 13 -4.02 -15.80 2.59
CA GLU A 13 -5.30 -15.76 1.86
C GLU A 13 -6.33 -16.78 2.37
N SER A 14 -5.99 -17.63 3.34
CA SER A 14 -6.96 -18.50 3.98
C SER A 14 -7.91 -17.75 4.93
N ASN A 15 -7.56 -16.54 5.34
CA ASN A 15 -8.41 -15.66 6.14
C ASN A 15 -9.27 -14.79 5.21
N PRO A 16 -10.60 -14.96 5.20
CA PRO A 16 -11.49 -14.16 4.34
C PRO A 16 -11.40 -12.65 4.57
N ALA A 17 -10.93 -12.22 5.75
CA ALA A 17 -10.79 -10.81 6.07
C ALA A 17 -9.70 -10.12 5.23
N THR A 18 -8.66 -10.84 4.78
CA THR A 18 -7.62 -10.28 3.91
C THR A 18 -8.16 -9.99 2.52
N GLU A 19 -8.97 -10.89 1.97
CA GLU A 19 -9.65 -10.67 0.68
C GLU A 19 -10.65 -9.51 0.78
N GLN A 20 -11.47 -9.48 1.83
CA GLN A 20 -12.42 -8.39 2.07
C GLN A 20 -11.70 -7.04 2.18
N PHE A 21 -10.54 -6.99 2.85
CA PHE A 21 -9.73 -5.79 2.97
C PHE A 21 -9.26 -5.32 1.59
N ALA A 22 -8.66 -6.19 0.78
CA ALA A 22 -8.18 -5.86 -0.57
C ALA A 22 -9.31 -5.37 -1.49
N GLN A 23 -10.48 -6.03 -1.46
CA GLN A 23 -11.67 -5.62 -2.22
C GLN A 23 -12.18 -4.24 -1.78
N SER A 24 -12.20 -3.96 -0.47
CA SER A 24 -12.62 -2.66 0.07
C SER A 24 -11.66 -1.55 -0.32
N VAL A 25 -10.35 -1.80 -0.24
CA VAL A 25 -9.30 -0.88 -0.72
C VAL A 25 -9.50 -0.58 -2.20
N PHE A 26 -9.65 -1.62 -3.03
CA PHE A 26 -9.87 -1.46 -4.47
C PHE A 26 -11.09 -0.60 -4.78
N ALA A 27 -12.22 -0.82 -4.08
CA ALA A 27 -13.42 0.00 -4.23
C ALA A 27 -13.19 1.49 -3.88
N GLN A 28 -12.37 1.77 -2.84
CA GLN A 28 -12.01 3.15 -2.51
C GLN A 28 -11.13 3.80 -3.58
N LEU A 29 -10.16 3.07 -4.12
CA LEU A 29 -9.30 3.58 -5.20
C LEU A 29 -10.09 3.91 -6.46
N GLN A 30 -11.09 3.08 -6.84
CA GLN A 30 -12.00 3.35 -7.97
C GLN A 30 -12.86 4.61 -7.78
N GLN A 31 -13.18 4.96 -6.53
CA GLN A 31 -13.92 6.18 -6.21
C GLN A 31 -13.01 7.42 -6.20
N LEU A 32 -11.75 7.24 -5.86
CA LEU A 32 -10.78 8.33 -5.74
C LEU A 32 -10.31 8.84 -7.10
N THR A 33 -9.98 7.93 -8.01
CA THR A 33 -9.36 8.28 -9.30
C THR A 33 -9.67 7.26 -10.39
N GLN A 34 -9.47 7.66 -11.64
CA GLN A 34 -9.54 6.74 -12.77
C GLN A 34 -8.30 5.84 -12.79
N LEU A 35 -8.51 4.53 -12.74
CA LEU A 35 -7.42 3.54 -12.69
C LEU A 35 -6.98 3.05 -14.08
N ASP A 36 -7.74 3.28 -15.12
CA ASP A 36 -7.44 2.79 -16.47
C ASP A 36 -6.13 3.38 -17.00
N GLY A 37 -5.22 2.52 -17.40
CA GLY A 37 -3.97 2.87 -18.07
C GLY A 37 -2.89 3.52 -17.19
N ILE A 38 -3.08 3.63 -15.88
CA ILE A 38 -2.10 4.23 -14.96
C ILE A 38 -0.99 3.26 -14.56
N LYS A 39 0.15 3.79 -14.10
CA LYS A 39 1.24 3.04 -13.49
C LYS A 39 1.14 3.10 -11.97
N VAL A 40 1.18 1.94 -11.30
CA VAL A 40 0.96 1.81 -9.86
C VAL A 40 2.20 1.25 -9.16
N LEU A 41 2.54 1.78 -7.99
CA LEU A 41 3.39 1.11 -7.01
C LEU A 41 2.49 0.58 -5.88
N ASP A 42 2.43 -0.74 -5.74
CA ASP A 42 1.79 -1.44 -4.61
C ASP A 42 2.88 -1.67 -3.54
N PHE A 43 2.94 -0.77 -2.58
CA PHE A 43 3.96 -0.75 -1.53
C PHE A 43 3.52 -1.61 -0.34
N GLY A 44 4.29 -2.66 -0.06
CA GLY A 44 3.93 -3.71 0.88
C GLY A 44 2.79 -4.58 0.34
N CYS A 45 2.99 -5.09 -0.88
CA CYS A 45 1.94 -5.79 -1.64
C CYS A 45 1.50 -7.13 -1.04
N GLY A 46 2.27 -7.69 -0.09
CA GLY A 46 2.02 -9.01 0.48
C GLY A 46 1.92 -10.08 -0.61
N THR A 47 0.92 -10.93 -0.52
CA THR A 47 0.64 -11.98 -1.51
C THR A 47 0.02 -11.45 -2.82
N GLY A 48 -0.14 -10.12 -2.96
CA GLY A 48 -0.61 -9.47 -4.19
C GLY A 48 -2.12 -9.51 -4.41
N GLN A 49 -2.93 -9.60 -3.36
CA GLN A 49 -4.40 -9.59 -3.50
C GLN A 49 -4.89 -8.27 -4.14
N LEU A 50 -4.35 -7.11 -3.73
CA LEU A 50 -4.69 -5.82 -4.34
C LEU A 50 -4.14 -5.72 -5.77
N SER A 51 -2.89 -6.11 -5.99
CA SER A 51 -2.27 -6.16 -7.32
C SER A 51 -3.09 -7.01 -8.29
N GLN A 52 -3.66 -8.14 -7.84
CA GLN A 52 -4.52 -9.01 -8.64
C GLN A 52 -5.82 -8.32 -9.08
N LEU A 53 -6.42 -7.49 -8.22
CA LEU A 53 -7.62 -6.70 -8.54
C LEU A 53 -7.31 -5.54 -9.49
N LEU A 54 -6.14 -4.92 -9.34
CA LEU A 54 -5.70 -3.78 -10.16
C LEU A 54 -5.22 -4.21 -11.56
N SER A 55 -4.54 -5.36 -11.67
CA SER A 55 -3.88 -5.85 -12.88
C SER A 55 -4.76 -5.82 -14.15
N PRO A 56 -6.06 -6.17 -14.13
CA PRO A 56 -6.91 -6.12 -15.34
C PRO A 56 -7.20 -4.72 -15.86
N ILE A 57 -6.92 -3.67 -15.07
CA ILE A 57 -7.37 -2.29 -15.35
C ILE A 57 -6.20 -1.36 -15.59
N VAL A 58 -5.16 -1.45 -14.74
CA VAL A 58 -4.01 -0.55 -14.79
C VAL A 58 -3.02 -0.98 -15.88
N LYS A 59 -2.14 -0.06 -16.28
CA LYS A 59 -1.11 -0.35 -17.28
C LYS A 59 -0.05 -1.29 -16.75
N ASP A 60 0.63 -0.90 -15.67
CA ASP A 60 1.72 -1.64 -15.05
C ASP A 60 1.67 -1.48 -13.53
N ILE A 61 2.10 -2.51 -12.81
CA ILE A 61 2.24 -2.50 -11.35
C ILE A 61 3.68 -2.89 -11.01
N VAL A 62 4.33 -2.13 -10.15
CA VAL A 62 5.47 -2.59 -9.37
C VAL A 62 4.95 -3.00 -8.00
N ALA A 63 5.12 -4.27 -7.66
CA ALA A 63 4.64 -4.85 -6.40
C ALA A 63 5.83 -5.12 -5.49
N LEU A 64 5.98 -4.27 -4.47
CA LEU A 64 7.13 -4.28 -3.57
C LEU A 64 6.75 -4.84 -2.20
N ASP A 65 7.48 -5.85 -1.74
CA ASP A 65 7.39 -6.36 -0.37
C ASP A 65 8.76 -6.80 0.15
N ALA A 66 9.00 -6.64 1.44
CA ALA A 66 10.26 -7.07 2.05
C ALA A 66 10.31 -8.58 2.33
N SER A 67 9.16 -9.26 2.34
CA SER A 67 9.04 -10.70 2.54
C SER A 67 9.15 -11.45 1.22
N GLU A 68 10.21 -12.26 1.07
CA GLU A 68 10.39 -13.14 -0.07
C GLU A 68 9.24 -14.14 -0.19
N ALA A 69 8.78 -14.70 0.93
CA ALA A 69 7.68 -15.65 0.92
C ALA A 69 6.34 -15.05 0.49
N MET A 70 6.08 -13.77 0.78
CA MET A 70 4.91 -13.04 0.26
C MET A 70 5.00 -12.90 -1.27
N ILE A 71 6.16 -12.50 -1.78
CA ILE A 71 6.37 -12.36 -3.23
C ILE A 71 6.30 -13.72 -3.95
N GLU A 72 6.77 -14.82 -3.34
CA GLU A 72 6.58 -16.16 -3.89
C GLU A 72 5.09 -16.53 -4.07
N GLU A 73 4.21 -16.09 -3.18
CA GLU A 73 2.76 -16.30 -3.34
C GLU A 73 2.17 -15.40 -4.44
N LEU A 74 2.65 -14.15 -4.56
CA LEU A 74 2.28 -13.26 -5.67
C LEU A 74 2.69 -13.86 -7.03
N ASP A 75 3.91 -14.38 -7.15
CA ASP A 75 4.42 -14.95 -8.40
C ASP A 75 3.56 -16.11 -8.93
N LYS A 76 2.96 -16.89 -8.06
CA LYS A 76 2.04 -17.99 -8.44
C LYS A 76 0.78 -17.51 -9.16
N LYS A 77 0.44 -16.22 -9.05
CA LYS A 77 -0.72 -15.62 -9.73
C LYS A 77 -0.45 -15.31 -11.20
N GLU A 78 0.82 -15.34 -11.64
CA GLU A 78 1.26 -15.16 -13.04
C GLU A 78 0.67 -13.90 -13.69
N LEU A 79 0.64 -12.78 -12.97
CA LEU A 79 0.08 -11.50 -13.45
C LEU A 79 1.05 -10.83 -14.43
N LEU A 80 0.68 -10.71 -15.71
CA LEU A 80 1.59 -10.34 -16.79
C LEU A 80 2.12 -8.90 -16.75
N ASN A 81 1.40 -7.98 -16.10
CA ASN A 81 1.76 -6.56 -15.97
C ASN A 81 2.17 -6.17 -14.53
N VAL A 82 2.54 -7.17 -13.73
CA VAL A 82 3.03 -6.97 -12.36
C VAL A 82 4.51 -7.34 -12.31
N GLU A 83 5.36 -6.40 -11.90
CA GLU A 83 6.77 -6.63 -11.62
C GLU A 83 6.98 -6.78 -10.11
N PRO A 84 7.20 -8.01 -9.61
CA PRO A 84 7.45 -8.26 -8.19
C PRO A 84 8.87 -7.84 -7.81
N VAL A 85 9.02 -7.21 -6.64
CA VAL A 85 10.31 -6.77 -6.11
C VAL A 85 10.40 -7.17 -4.64
N VAL A 86 11.43 -7.96 -4.27
CA VAL A 86 11.73 -8.33 -2.88
C VAL A 86 12.75 -7.36 -2.32
N ASP A 87 12.30 -6.33 -1.61
CA ASP A 87 13.17 -5.40 -0.88
C ASP A 87 12.31 -4.49 0.04
N ALA A 88 12.96 -3.77 0.94
CA ALA A 88 12.36 -2.66 1.66
C ALA A 88 12.47 -1.36 0.84
N LEU A 89 11.43 -0.52 0.88
CA LEU A 89 11.44 0.77 0.19
C LEU A 89 12.59 1.64 0.75
N SER A 90 13.56 1.95 -0.10
CA SER A 90 14.72 2.73 0.26
C SER A 90 15.22 3.59 -0.91
N ARG A 91 15.96 4.67 -0.61
CA ARG A 91 16.60 5.49 -1.66
C ARG A 91 17.60 4.68 -2.48
N GLY A 92 18.27 3.70 -1.85
CA GLY A 92 19.20 2.79 -2.54
C GLY A 92 18.49 1.91 -3.56
N LEU A 93 17.38 1.28 -3.19
CA LEU A 93 16.53 0.48 -4.10
C LEU A 93 16.07 1.34 -5.28
N VAL A 94 15.47 2.50 -5.00
CA VAL A 94 14.93 3.40 -6.04
C VAL A 94 16.03 3.85 -7.03
N ALA A 95 17.23 4.11 -6.56
CA ALA A 95 18.34 4.54 -7.41
C ALA A 95 18.89 3.41 -8.30
N GLN A 96 18.82 2.17 -7.86
CA GLN A 96 19.50 1.04 -8.50
C GLN A 96 18.56 0.15 -9.30
N HIS A 97 17.32 -0.07 -8.84
CA HIS A 97 16.42 -1.02 -9.46
C HIS A 97 15.68 -0.42 -10.66
N PRO A 98 15.68 -1.10 -11.83
CA PRO A 98 15.08 -0.57 -13.05
C PRO A 98 13.57 -0.27 -12.97
N ALA A 99 12.82 -1.01 -12.17
CA ALA A 99 11.38 -0.85 -11.98
C ALA A 99 10.98 0.57 -11.53
N PHE A 100 11.90 1.24 -10.80
CA PHE A 100 11.68 2.59 -10.24
C PHE A 100 12.19 3.73 -11.13
N ARG A 101 12.67 3.46 -12.35
CA ARG A 101 13.17 4.49 -13.25
C ARG A 101 12.09 5.40 -13.84
N GLY A 102 10.86 4.94 -13.87
CA GLY A 102 9.69 5.74 -14.26
C GLY A 102 8.90 6.20 -13.05
N GLN A 103 8.18 7.30 -13.20
CA GLN A 103 7.29 7.77 -12.14
C GLN A 103 5.97 6.99 -12.15
N PHE A 104 5.26 7.04 -11.02
CA PHE A 104 3.97 6.40 -10.81
C PHE A 104 2.85 7.44 -10.77
N ASP A 105 1.67 7.04 -11.22
CA ASP A 105 0.46 7.86 -11.11
C ASP A 105 -0.23 7.63 -9.76
N LEU A 106 -0.01 6.43 -9.18
CA LEU A 106 -0.54 6.03 -7.89
C LEU A 106 0.52 5.25 -7.12
N VAL A 107 0.76 5.62 -5.87
CA VAL A 107 1.43 4.79 -4.86
C VAL A 107 0.40 4.43 -3.82
N VAL A 108 0.17 3.14 -3.61
CA VAL A 108 -0.75 2.65 -2.59
C VAL A 108 0.00 1.82 -1.55
N ALA A 109 -0.27 2.08 -0.27
CA ALA A 109 0.24 1.33 0.87
C ALA A 109 -0.93 0.76 1.67
N SER A 110 -1.16 -0.55 1.54
CA SER A 110 -2.33 -1.21 2.10
C SER A 110 -1.96 -2.01 3.35
N SER A 111 -2.22 -1.48 4.54
CA SER A 111 -1.84 -2.04 5.85
C SER A 111 -0.32 -2.24 5.99
N VAL A 112 0.45 -1.21 5.68
CA VAL A 112 1.93 -1.26 5.61
C VAL A 112 2.60 -0.23 6.50
N LEU A 113 2.11 1.02 6.52
CA LEU A 113 2.84 2.11 7.18
C LEU A 113 3.03 1.90 8.68
N ALA A 114 2.14 1.15 9.33
CA ALA A 114 2.27 0.80 10.75
C ALA A 114 3.45 -0.17 11.02
N PHE A 115 4.02 -0.78 9.99
CA PHE A 115 5.07 -1.80 10.10
C PHE A 115 6.43 -1.36 9.54
N VAL A 116 6.51 -0.18 8.92
CA VAL A 116 7.79 0.36 8.45
C VAL A 116 8.53 1.06 9.60
N ASP A 117 9.86 0.91 9.64
CA ASP A 117 10.69 1.48 10.71
C ASP A 117 10.72 3.01 10.67
N ASP A 118 10.68 3.61 9.47
CA ASP A 118 10.75 5.05 9.24
C ASP A 118 9.67 5.48 8.23
N VAL A 119 8.51 5.86 8.78
CA VAL A 119 7.36 6.32 8.00
C VAL A 119 7.67 7.60 7.23
N GLU A 120 8.39 8.56 7.85
CA GLU A 120 8.70 9.85 7.22
C GLU A 120 9.59 9.64 5.99
N SER A 121 10.65 8.86 6.13
CA SER A 121 11.53 8.53 5.00
C SER A 121 10.78 7.79 3.89
N SER A 122 9.88 6.86 4.24
CA SER A 122 9.08 6.11 3.27
C SER A 122 8.12 7.03 2.49
N LEU A 123 7.50 7.98 3.16
CA LEU A 123 6.61 8.97 2.53
C LEU A 123 7.38 9.94 1.63
N ASP A 124 8.56 10.41 2.05
CA ASP A 124 9.45 11.24 1.22
C ASP A 124 9.85 10.53 -0.08
N ILE A 125 10.20 9.23 0.03
CA ILE A 125 10.54 8.41 -1.13
C ILE A 125 9.31 8.26 -2.04
N ALA A 126 8.16 7.89 -1.47
CA ALA A 126 6.91 7.74 -2.22
C ALA A 126 6.53 9.04 -2.95
N HIS A 127 6.63 10.19 -2.28
CA HIS A 127 6.42 11.50 -2.89
C HIS A 127 7.34 11.72 -4.11
N SER A 128 8.62 11.38 -3.99
CA SER A 128 9.60 11.53 -5.08
C SER A 128 9.32 10.64 -6.29
N LEU A 129 8.66 9.49 -6.09
CA LEU A 129 8.33 8.50 -7.11
C LEU A 129 7.08 8.84 -7.92
N LEU A 130 6.23 9.73 -7.44
CA LEU A 130 4.99 10.09 -8.10
C LEU A 130 5.19 11.05 -9.26
N ASN A 131 4.34 10.98 -10.27
CA ASN A 131 4.13 12.02 -11.27
C ASN A 131 3.55 13.28 -10.62
N GLU A 132 3.67 14.44 -11.30
CA GLU A 132 2.94 15.64 -10.90
C GLU A 132 1.43 15.33 -10.86
N SER A 133 0.78 15.70 -9.76
CA SER A 133 -0.61 15.38 -9.46
C SER A 133 -0.93 13.90 -9.24
N GLY A 134 0.06 13.04 -9.14
CA GLY A 134 -0.10 11.64 -8.75
C GLY A 134 -0.56 11.51 -7.29
N TYR A 135 -1.23 10.41 -6.98
CA TYR A 135 -1.78 10.15 -5.66
C TYR A 135 -0.90 9.21 -4.85
N PHE A 136 -0.67 9.58 -3.60
CA PHE A 136 -0.31 8.63 -2.54
C PHE A 136 -1.55 8.32 -1.72
N VAL A 137 -1.81 7.03 -1.49
CA VAL A 137 -2.95 6.57 -0.69
C VAL A 137 -2.47 5.49 0.26
N HIS A 138 -2.80 5.60 1.54
CA HIS A 138 -2.58 4.49 2.46
C HIS A 138 -3.86 4.10 3.19
N PHE A 139 -3.92 2.83 3.56
CA PHE A 139 -5.00 2.24 4.34
C PHE A 139 -4.39 1.56 5.55
N ASP A 140 -4.75 2.00 6.74
CA ASP A 140 -4.28 1.44 8.00
C ASP A 140 -5.42 1.31 9.01
N TRP A 141 -5.22 0.45 9.99
CA TRP A 141 -6.15 0.29 11.09
C TRP A 141 -6.21 1.56 11.92
N VAL A 142 -7.42 2.01 12.24
CA VAL A 142 -7.61 3.21 13.07
C VAL A 142 -7.15 2.90 14.48
N ALA A 143 -6.15 3.62 14.95
CA ALA A 143 -5.72 3.60 16.33
C ALA A 143 -6.48 4.66 17.15
N GLU A 144 -6.68 4.39 18.45
CA GLU A 144 -7.26 5.33 19.38
C GLU A 144 -6.24 6.42 19.78
N PHE A 145 -4.96 6.02 19.91
CA PHE A 145 -3.86 6.90 20.28
C PHE A 145 -2.72 6.77 19.25
N GLU A 146 -1.98 7.87 19.01
CA GLU A 146 -0.90 7.94 18.02
C GLU A 146 0.26 6.96 18.30
N GLN A 147 0.50 6.61 19.57
CA GLN A 147 1.51 5.62 19.94
C GLN A 147 1.15 4.18 19.52
N ASP A 148 -0.13 3.91 19.30
CA ASP A 148 -0.63 2.57 19.00
C ASP A 148 -0.80 2.33 17.49
N GLY A 149 -0.67 3.38 16.66
CA GLY A 149 -0.82 3.28 15.22
C GLY A 149 -1.24 4.59 14.57
N PHE A 150 -2.00 4.50 13.49
CA PHE A 150 -2.49 5.67 12.77
C PHE A 150 -3.83 6.16 13.31
N THR A 151 -3.84 7.38 13.83
CA THR A 151 -5.05 8.20 13.96
C THR A 151 -5.26 8.99 12.68
N LEU A 152 -6.45 9.58 12.48
CA LEU A 152 -6.69 10.46 11.32
C LEU A 152 -5.72 11.64 11.32
N SER A 153 -5.52 12.29 12.47
CA SER A 153 -4.60 13.42 12.59
C SER A 153 -3.14 13.03 12.32
N ARG A 154 -2.68 11.86 12.80
CA ARG A 154 -1.34 11.38 12.50
C ARG A 154 -1.14 11.15 11.00
N SER A 155 -2.14 10.59 10.33
CA SER A 155 -2.11 10.39 8.87
C SER A 155 -1.99 11.71 8.13
N GLU A 156 -2.86 12.69 8.43
CA GLU A 156 -2.82 14.01 7.79
C GLU A 156 -1.51 14.75 8.04
N ASN A 157 -1.01 14.72 9.28
CA ASN A 157 0.25 15.37 9.63
C ASN A 157 1.44 14.72 8.92
N ALA A 158 1.50 13.38 8.87
CA ALA A 158 2.58 12.67 8.21
C ALA A 158 2.63 12.98 6.70
N LEU A 159 1.49 12.95 6.02
CA LEU A 159 1.40 13.29 4.60
C LEU A 159 1.75 14.76 4.33
N SER A 160 1.24 15.69 5.14
CA SER A 160 1.53 17.11 4.98
C SER A 160 3.02 17.41 5.20
N ASN A 161 3.65 16.79 6.20
CA ASN A 161 5.08 16.95 6.50
C ASN A 161 5.97 16.40 5.36
N ALA A 162 5.53 15.35 4.67
CA ALA A 162 6.23 14.80 3.51
C ALA A 162 6.03 15.62 2.22
N GLY A 163 5.28 16.74 2.29
CA GLY A 163 5.10 17.66 1.17
C GLY A 163 3.90 17.36 0.26
N PHE A 164 3.04 16.40 0.61
CA PHE A 164 1.80 16.18 -0.11
C PHE A 164 0.83 17.34 0.07
N VAL A 165 0.06 17.63 -0.97
CA VAL A 165 -1.02 18.63 -0.98
C VAL A 165 -2.37 17.94 -1.07
N ASP A 166 -3.46 18.69 -0.87
CA ASP A 166 -4.85 18.16 -0.88
C ASP A 166 -5.01 16.96 0.07
N VAL A 167 -4.36 17.04 1.24
CA VAL A 167 -4.31 15.93 2.22
C VAL A 167 -5.65 15.77 2.92
N GLU A 168 -6.12 14.52 2.98
CA GLU A 168 -7.33 14.13 3.71
C GLU A 168 -7.10 12.77 4.38
N ALA A 169 -7.61 12.58 5.60
CA ALA A 169 -7.72 11.28 6.23
C ALA A 169 -9.13 11.06 6.77
N LYS A 170 -9.70 9.89 6.48
CA LYS A 170 -11.05 9.52 6.93
C LYS A 170 -11.19 8.02 7.17
N LYS A 171 -12.13 7.64 8.02
CA LYS A 171 -12.59 6.25 8.13
C LYS A 171 -13.39 5.88 6.87
N VAL A 172 -13.10 4.73 6.29
CA VAL A 172 -13.68 4.35 4.99
C VAL A 172 -14.46 3.05 5.02
N PHE A 173 -14.04 2.07 5.81
CA PHE A 173 -14.74 0.80 5.99
C PHE A 173 -14.34 0.10 7.28
N ASP A 174 -15.09 -0.93 7.64
CA ASP A 174 -14.82 -1.79 8.77
C ASP A 174 -14.56 -3.22 8.30
N ILE A 175 -13.66 -3.91 8.98
CA ILE A 175 -13.38 -5.33 8.79
C ILE A 175 -13.70 -6.07 10.07
N THR A 176 -14.43 -7.17 9.95
CA THR A 176 -14.72 -8.07 11.07
C THR A 176 -13.95 -9.38 10.89
N SER A 177 -13.10 -9.70 11.87
CA SER A 177 -12.38 -10.97 11.94
C SER A 177 -12.42 -11.49 13.37
N ASP A 178 -12.65 -12.78 13.54
CA ASP A 178 -12.72 -13.44 14.86
C ASP A 178 -13.66 -12.75 15.87
N GLY A 179 -14.76 -12.20 15.38
CA GLY A 179 -15.76 -11.51 16.20
C GLY A 179 -15.36 -10.11 16.67
N GLN A 180 -14.23 -9.60 16.21
CA GLN A 180 -13.79 -8.22 16.43
C GLN A 180 -13.96 -7.41 15.16
N THR A 181 -14.52 -6.20 15.30
CA THR A 181 -14.66 -5.24 14.20
C THR A 181 -13.67 -4.12 14.39
N MET A 182 -12.86 -3.88 13.39
CA MET A 182 -11.88 -2.81 13.36
C MET A 182 -12.14 -1.88 12.18
N SER A 183 -12.06 -0.57 12.44
CA SER A 183 -12.20 0.45 11.40
C SER A 183 -10.89 0.65 10.67
N VAL A 184 -10.98 0.90 9.36
CA VAL A 184 -9.85 1.24 8.50
C VAL A 184 -9.96 2.70 8.08
N LEU A 185 -8.87 3.44 8.21
CA LEU A 185 -8.74 4.78 7.66
C LEU A 185 -8.12 4.71 6.26
N MET A 186 -8.45 5.69 5.43
CA MET A 186 -7.74 6.05 4.22
C MET A 186 -7.11 7.42 4.43
N GLY A 187 -5.80 7.51 4.28
CA GLY A 187 -5.08 8.78 4.13
C GLY A 187 -4.70 8.97 2.67
N VAL A 188 -4.95 10.14 2.13
CA VAL A 188 -4.66 10.48 0.74
C VAL A 188 -3.96 11.83 0.65
N GLY A 189 -3.00 11.94 -0.27
CA GLY A 189 -2.36 13.19 -0.64
C GLY A 189 -1.94 13.17 -2.10
N ARG A 190 -1.73 14.35 -2.67
CA ARG A 190 -1.26 14.53 -4.06
C ARG A 190 0.16 15.09 -4.06
N ARG A 191 0.93 14.72 -5.07
CA ARG A 191 2.21 15.37 -5.33
C ARG A 191 2.04 16.72 -6.00
#